data_c75e778474d29839d119e772d761c41b
#
_entry.id   c75e778474d29839d119e772d761c41b
#
_cell.length_a   1.000
_cell.length_b   1.000
_cell.length_c   1.000
_cell.angle_alpha   90.00
_cell.angle_beta   90.00
_cell.angle_gamma   90.00
#
_symmetry.space_group_name_H-M   'P 1'
#
loop_
_entity.id
_entity.type
_entity.pdbx_description
1 polymer ?
#
loop_
_entity_poly.entity_id
_entity_poly.type
_entity_poly.pdbx_seq_one_letter_code
_entity_poly.pdbx_strand_id
1 'polypeptide(L)'
;IQYEAAQMDLQMQRFRDVVQTKKMTGENDSRVKESVLAYQFRSIFGSDGALFLDGEEQYNRTPYTYDIENLRNMQRQADYYFNSSVSSVSSVQTVRGKRLLLFYSEKSGFMQVGKKCEVVVYRDVTDIYARTKQLLEQGAMVTVLTLLLAGIFLYGGLYRSLHPLLELNKTTEEIAGGAYHSRVHLRRCGARTDEIDELAANFDRMAEKVEEHLQSLRETNEKQRRLLGSLSHEMKTPLTAIIGYSETLMTVKLAEKNKIQALTYIHSEGKRLARLSEKMLELTGLYESAEHTLELQEIELRSFLKKLKDLTDFRCQKAGVRMEISCKPGTTQRMDPDLMMSLLMNLVDNACKASMAGGVIRVTADDRRISVRDDGKGIPPGEIAHVTEAFYMVDKSRAKAAGSVGLGLALCAQIASMHGAVLQIESEEGKGTQI
;
A
#
# COMPACT_ATOMS: atom_id res chain seq x y z
N ILE A 1 60.68 3.28 -12.56
CA ILE A 1 61.42 4.18 -13.46
C ILE A 1 62.10 5.27 -12.67
N GLN A 2 61.41 6.04 -11.83
CA GLN A 2 62.06 7.09 -10.99
C GLN A 2 63.19 6.58 -10.12
N TYR A 3 63.04 5.39 -9.52
CA TYR A 3 64.08 4.74 -8.73
C TYR A 3 65.32 4.37 -9.58
N GLU A 4 65.09 3.76 -10.77
CA GLU A 4 66.16 3.43 -11.69
C GLU A 4 66.87 4.68 -12.23
N ALA A 5 66.14 5.73 -12.54
CA ALA A 5 66.72 7.03 -12.95
C ALA A 5 67.58 7.63 -11.84
N ALA A 6 67.08 7.61 -10.58
CA ALA A 6 67.86 8.10 -9.42
C ALA A 6 69.15 7.28 -9.17
N GLN A 7 69.12 5.96 -9.36
CA GLN A 7 70.33 5.12 -9.26
C GLN A 7 71.35 5.44 -10.36
N MET A 8 70.86 5.68 -11.58
CA MET A 8 71.75 6.05 -12.70
C MET A 8 72.39 7.43 -12.47
N ASP A 9 71.60 8.38 -11.97
CA ASP A 9 72.12 9.71 -11.62
C ASP A 9 73.24 9.60 -10.54
N LEU A 10 73.00 8.78 -9.50
CA LEU A 10 74.00 8.52 -8.48
C LEU A 10 75.28 7.86 -9.02
N GLN A 11 75.15 6.92 -10.00
CA GLN A 11 76.30 6.31 -10.67
C GLN A 11 77.05 7.36 -11.52
N MET A 12 76.35 8.22 -12.17
CA MET A 12 76.91 9.35 -12.95
C MET A 12 77.63 10.34 -12.02
N GLN A 13 77.08 10.62 -10.85
CA GLN A 13 77.77 11.45 -9.81
C GLN A 13 79.09 10.78 -9.38
N ARG A 14 79.01 9.50 -9.05
CA ARG A 14 80.25 8.76 -8.68
C ARG A 14 81.28 8.74 -9.77
N PHE A 15 80.90 8.57 -11.02
CA PHE A 15 81.82 8.66 -12.15
C PHE A 15 82.46 10.06 -12.22
N ARG A 16 81.70 11.14 -12.08
CA ARG A 16 82.19 12.51 -12.05
C ARG A 16 83.19 12.72 -10.89
N ASP A 17 82.86 12.26 -9.70
CA ASP A 17 83.72 12.43 -8.51
C ASP A 17 85.05 11.67 -8.68
N VAL A 18 85.02 10.44 -9.13
CA VAL A 18 86.23 9.63 -9.39
C VAL A 18 87.13 10.27 -10.45
N VAL A 19 86.53 10.81 -11.44
CA VAL A 19 87.26 11.43 -12.53
C VAL A 19 87.83 12.80 -12.11
N GLN A 20 87.13 13.56 -11.26
CA GLN A 20 87.61 14.87 -10.72
C GLN A 20 88.67 14.71 -9.66
N THR A 21 88.60 13.66 -8.81
CA THR A 21 89.47 13.48 -7.65
C THR A 21 90.82 12.93 -8.04
N LYS A 22 90.91 12.15 -9.09
CA LYS A 22 92.20 11.67 -9.62
C LYS A 22 92.91 12.79 -10.38
N LYS A 23 93.56 13.69 -9.62
CA LYS A 23 94.58 14.55 -10.19
C LYS A 23 95.65 13.69 -10.88
N MET A 24 95.66 13.63 -12.20
CA MET A 24 96.70 12.92 -12.94
C MET A 24 97.96 13.77 -12.87
N THR A 25 98.80 13.37 -11.91
CA THR A 25 100.19 13.93 -11.75
C THR A 25 101.05 13.29 -12.82
N GLY A 26 101.54 14.14 -13.76
CA GLY A 26 102.80 13.90 -14.43
C GLY A 26 102.80 13.58 -15.88
N GLU A 27 101.69 13.37 -16.62
CA GLU A 27 101.75 13.10 -18.08
C GLU A 27 100.91 14.10 -18.88
N ASN A 28 101.55 14.78 -19.83
CA ASN A 28 100.90 15.77 -20.72
C ASN A 28 100.26 15.08 -21.96
N ASP A 29 100.28 13.72 -22.05
CA ASP A 29 99.75 13.01 -23.23
C ASP A 29 98.22 12.81 -23.11
N SER A 30 97.49 13.45 -24.05
CA SER A 30 96.04 13.37 -24.12
C SER A 30 95.53 11.95 -24.32
N ARG A 31 96.25 11.06 -25.01
CA ARG A 31 95.86 9.63 -25.26
C ARG A 31 95.85 8.80 -23.97
N VAL A 32 96.80 9.05 -23.06
CA VAL A 32 96.84 8.34 -21.76
C VAL A 32 95.64 8.77 -20.90
N LYS A 33 95.27 10.05 -20.94
CA LYS A 33 94.12 10.57 -20.19
C LYS A 33 92.79 9.98 -20.73
N GLU A 34 92.67 9.88 -22.05
CA GLU A 34 91.52 9.25 -22.71
C GLU A 34 91.38 7.76 -22.35
N SER A 35 92.45 7.01 -22.35
CA SER A 35 92.47 5.60 -21.97
C SER A 35 92.09 5.36 -20.54
N VAL A 36 92.53 6.24 -19.61
CA VAL A 36 92.16 6.17 -18.19
C VAL A 36 90.70 6.51 -17.99
N LEU A 37 90.17 7.50 -18.71
CA LEU A 37 88.76 7.84 -18.66
C LEU A 37 87.86 6.67 -19.12
N ALA A 38 88.24 6.04 -20.26
CA ALA A 38 87.52 4.87 -20.76
C ALA A 38 87.58 3.68 -19.78
N TYR A 39 88.72 3.49 -19.12
CA TYR A 39 88.89 2.43 -18.09
C TYR A 39 87.96 2.71 -16.87
N GLN A 40 87.95 3.93 -16.34
CA GLN A 40 87.08 4.30 -15.19
C GLN A 40 85.60 4.17 -15.57
N PHE A 41 85.24 4.61 -16.77
CA PHE A 41 83.87 4.45 -17.26
C PHE A 41 83.46 2.95 -17.31
N ARG A 42 84.29 2.12 -17.89
CA ARG A 42 84.12 0.66 -17.92
C ARG A 42 83.95 0.06 -16.52
N SER A 43 84.77 0.53 -15.58
CA SER A 43 84.71 0.04 -14.20
C SER A 43 83.38 0.31 -13.48
N ILE A 44 82.71 1.41 -13.83
CA ILE A 44 81.49 1.87 -13.18
C ILE A 44 80.25 1.35 -13.94
N PHE A 45 80.24 1.45 -15.25
CA PHE A 45 79.07 1.20 -16.09
C PHE A 45 79.14 -0.16 -16.87
N GLY A 46 80.32 -0.77 -16.92
CA GLY A 46 80.49 -2.05 -17.60
C GLY A 46 80.05 -2.00 -19.08
N SER A 47 79.09 -2.86 -19.44
CA SER A 47 78.50 -2.89 -20.77
C SER A 47 77.27 -2.03 -20.91
N ASP A 48 76.85 -1.35 -19.85
CA ASP A 48 75.55 -0.64 -19.81
C ASP A 48 75.65 0.85 -20.26
N GLY A 49 76.74 1.22 -20.85
CA GLY A 49 76.98 2.58 -21.30
C GLY A 49 77.95 2.73 -22.47
N ALA A 50 77.91 3.92 -23.06
CA ALA A 50 78.85 4.39 -24.09
C ALA A 50 79.44 5.74 -23.72
N LEU A 51 80.70 5.91 -24.03
CA LEU A 51 81.47 7.15 -23.78
C LEU A 51 81.96 7.71 -25.11
N PHE A 52 81.66 8.98 -25.33
CA PHE A 52 82.11 9.72 -26.51
C PHE A 52 82.94 10.95 -26.10
N LEU A 53 83.98 11.24 -26.84
CA LEU A 53 84.76 12.45 -26.66
C LEU A 53 84.80 13.24 -28.00
N ASP A 54 84.36 14.48 -27.97
CA ASP A 54 84.15 15.32 -29.17
C ASP A 54 83.37 14.60 -30.29
N GLY A 55 82.44 13.70 -29.92
CA GLY A 55 81.62 12.91 -30.83
C GLY A 55 82.30 11.66 -31.32
N GLU A 56 83.61 11.40 -31.01
CA GLU A 56 84.29 10.13 -31.29
C GLU A 56 84.02 9.10 -30.19
N GLU A 57 83.66 7.87 -30.59
CA GLU A 57 83.41 6.77 -29.69
C GLU A 57 84.70 6.25 -29.03
N GLN A 58 84.83 6.45 -27.71
CA GLN A 58 85.98 5.94 -26.93
C GLN A 58 85.70 4.58 -26.27
N TYR A 59 84.45 4.37 -25.93
CA TYR A 59 83.99 3.14 -25.33
C TYR A 59 82.53 2.88 -25.63
N ASN A 60 82.23 1.78 -26.28
CA ASN A 60 80.86 1.34 -26.48
C ASN A 60 80.88 -0.18 -26.56
N ARG A 61 80.28 -0.83 -25.58
CA ARG A 61 80.02 -2.28 -25.57
C ARG A 61 78.53 -2.58 -25.51
N THR A 62 77.74 -1.55 -25.72
CA THR A 62 76.30 -1.71 -25.70
C THR A 62 75.80 -2.43 -26.98
N PRO A 63 74.88 -3.35 -26.85
CA PRO A 63 74.31 -4.10 -27.99
C PRO A 63 73.27 -3.24 -28.77
N TYR A 64 73.05 -2.00 -28.37
CA TYR A 64 71.99 -1.14 -28.89
C TYR A 64 72.54 0.10 -29.60
N THR A 65 71.86 0.50 -30.64
CA THR A 65 72.06 1.79 -31.31
C THR A 65 71.09 2.82 -30.66
N TYR A 66 71.64 3.92 -30.25
CA TYR A 66 70.87 4.99 -29.58
C TYR A 66 70.66 6.16 -30.52
N ASP A 67 69.54 6.86 -30.38
CA ASP A 67 69.29 8.15 -30.95
C ASP A 67 69.92 9.23 -30.06
N ILE A 68 71.26 9.37 -30.20
CA ILE A 68 72.07 10.32 -29.39
C ILE A 68 71.65 11.74 -29.74
N GLU A 69 71.28 12.01 -30.97
CA GLU A 69 70.92 13.37 -31.40
C GLU A 69 69.63 13.84 -30.73
N ASN A 70 68.67 12.97 -30.56
CA ASN A 70 67.47 13.26 -29.79
C ASN A 70 67.81 13.56 -28.32
N LEU A 71 68.64 12.74 -27.69
CA LEU A 71 69.09 12.96 -26.31
C LEU A 71 69.85 14.28 -26.13
N ARG A 72 70.69 14.60 -27.11
CA ARG A 72 71.44 15.87 -27.17
C ARG A 72 70.49 17.08 -27.33
N ASN A 73 69.48 16.94 -28.14
CA ASN A 73 68.46 18.00 -28.28
C ASN A 73 67.62 18.14 -27.01
N MET A 74 67.26 17.05 -26.31
CA MET A 74 66.58 17.12 -25.06
C MET A 74 67.42 17.83 -23.99
N GLN A 75 68.69 17.53 -23.91
CA GLN A 75 69.60 18.21 -22.97
C GLN A 75 69.67 19.73 -23.28
N ARG A 76 69.82 20.13 -24.53
CA ARG A 76 69.84 21.53 -24.93
C ARG A 76 68.52 22.23 -24.61
N GLN A 77 67.38 21.60 -24.81
CA GLN A 77 66.08 22.13 -24.40
C GLN A 77 65.96 22.29 -22.90
N ALA A 78 66.40 21.30 -22.13
CA ALA A 78 66.38 21.34 -20.67
C ALA A 78 67.28 22.50 -20.14
N ASP A 79 68.51 22.65 -20.70
CA ASP A 79 69.42 23.73 -20.35
C ASP A 79 68.83 25.10 -20.67
N TYR A 80 68.11 25.23 -21.77
CA TYR A 80 67.44 26.45 -22.14
C TYR A 80 66.28 26.77 -21.19
N TYR A 81 65.41 25.82 -20.89
CA TYR A 81 64.26 26.04 -19.98
C TYR A 81 64.65 26.33 -18.53
N PHE A 82 65.68 25.65 -18.03
CA PHE A 82 66.11 25.82 -16.65
C PHE A 82 67.16 26.91 -16.44
N ASN A 83 67.57 27.57 -17.52
CA ASN A 83 68.61 28.63 -17.52
C ASN A 83 69.86 28.21 -16.73
N SER A 84 70.16 26.92 -16.69
CA SER A 84 71.29 26.31 -15.99
C SER A 84 71.68 25.03 -16.73
N SER A 85 72.97 24.65 -16.69
CA SER A 85 73.39 23.38 -17.27
C SER A 85 72.79 22.21 -16.46
N VAL A 86 71.82 21.54 -17.07
CA VAL A 86 71.19 20.35 -16.48
C VAL A 86 72.21 19.21 -16.45
N SER A 87 72.37 18.55 -15.30
CA SER A 87 73.43 17.56 -15.16
C SER A 87 73.23 16.29 -16.00
N SER A 88 71.98 15.97 -16.33
CA SER A 88 71.66 14.81 -17.14
C SER A 88 70.18 14.89 -17.60
N VAL A 89 69.85 14.23 -18.69
CA VAL A 89 68.49 14.00 -19.17
C VAL A 89 68.22 12.50 -19.31
N SER A 90 66.99 12.10 -19.07
CA SER A 90 66.60 10.70 -19.21
C SER A 90 65.41 10.57 -20.19
N SER A 91 65.41 9.52 -20.98
CA SER A 91 64.33 9.23 -21.91
C SER A 91 64.14 7.71 -22.00
N VAL A 92 62.88 7.31 -22.19
CA VAL A 92 62.56 5.90 -22.43
C VAL A 92 62.40 5.69 -23.94
N GLN A 93 63.30 4.88 -24.52
CA GLN A 93 63.23 4.53 -25.93
C GLN A 93 62.97 3.04 -26.10
N THR A 94 62.27 2.68 -27.17
CA THR A 94 62.07 1.26 -27.54
C THR A 94 63.05 0.90 -28.62
N VAL A 95 64.02 0.03 -28.29
CA VAL A 95 65.05 -0.42 -29.19
C VAL A 95 65.00 -1.96 -29.30
N ARG A 96 64.82 -2.47 -30.52
CA ARG A 96 64.72 -3.93 -30.76
C ARG A 96 63.71 -4.67 -29.89
N GLY A 97 62.53 -4.03 -29.61
CA GLY A 97 61.44 -4.62 -28.79
C GLY A 97 61.66 -4.51 -27.29
N LYS A 98 62.80 -3.98 -26.85
CA LYS A 98 63.06 -3.71 -25.42
C LYS A 98 62.86 -2.23 -25.09
N ARG A 99 62.35 -1.94 -23.93
CA ARG A 99 62.21 -0.55 -23.41
C ARG A 99 63.44 -0.24 -22.56
N LEU A 100 64.25 0.68 -23.11
CA LEU A 100 65.46 1.11 -22.48
C LEU A 100 65.28 2.51 -21.89
N LEU A 101 65.55 2.68 -20.59
CA LEU A 101 65.73 3.97 -19.96
C LEU A 101 67.14 4.46 -20.29
N LEU A 102 67.25 5.46 -21.10
CA LEU A 102 68.49 6.09 -21.50
C LEU A 102 68.77 7.31 -20.65
N PHE A 103 69.99 7.41 -20.20
CA PHE A 103 70.52 8.52 -19.41
C PHE A 103 71.64 9.19 -20.23
N TYR A 104 71.50 10.44 -20.50
CA TYR A 104 72.45 11.19 -21.25
C TYR A 104 72.99 12.36 -20.43
N SER A 105 74.29 12.57 -20.44
CA SER A 105 74.97 13.69 -19.80
C SER A 105 76.05 14.20 -20.69
N GLU A 106 76.05 15.50 -20.94
CA GLU A 106 77.07 16.19 -21.72
C GLU A 106 77.82 17.16 -20.79
N LYS A 107 79.11 17.19 -20.83
CA LYS A 107 79.92 18.13 -20.07
C LYS A 107 81.20 18.52 -20.83
N SER A 108 81.43 19.81 -20.92
CA SER A 108 82.64 20.34 -21.56
C SER A 108 83.73 20.52 -20.49
N GLY A 109 85.01 20.31 -20.88
CA GLY A 109 86.17 20.52 -20.03
C GLY A 109 86.41 19.44 -18.97
N PHE A 110 85.95 18.25 -19.22
CA PHE A 110 86.15 17.11 -18.30
C PHE A 110 87.61 16.69 -18.26
N MET A 111 88.21 16.51 -17.08
CA MET A 111 89.60 16.05 -16.83
C MET A 111 90.71 16.91 -17.47
N GLN A 112 90.54 18.19 -17.72
CA GLN A 112 91.53 19.02 -18.37
C GLN A 112 92.00 18.49 -19.79
N VAL A 113 91.20 17.63 -20.41
CA VAL A 113 91.45 17.10 -21.77
C VAL A 113 91.06 18.15 -22.81
N GLY A 114 90.30 19.18 -22.40
CA GLY A 114 89.82 20.24 -23.34
C GLY A 114 88.70 19.77 -24.27
N LYS A 115 88.34 18.49 -24.20
CA LYS A 115 87.35 17.83 -25.06
C LYS A 115 85.99 17.77 -24.41
N LYS A 116 84.96 17.74 -25.21
CA LYS A 116 83.56 17.56 -24.84
C LYS A 116 83.32 16.07 -24.55
N CYS A 117 82.89 15.74 -23.31
CA CYS A 117 82.60 14.38 -22.91
C CYS A 117 81.08 14.14 -22.89
N GLU A 118 80.62 13.18 -23.64
CA GLU A 118 79.26 12.72 -23.67
C GLU A 118 79.17 11.27 -23.17
N VAL A 119 78.24 11.08 -22.23
CA VAL A 119 78.00 9.75 -21.60
C VAL A 119 76.56 9.35 -21.81
N VAL A 120 76.36 8.15 -22.34
CA VAL A 120 75.05 7.51 -22.47
C VAL A 120 75.06 6.24 -21.64
N VAL A 121 74.14 6.11 -20.72
CA VAL A 121 73.96 4.91 -19.94
C VAL A 121 72.51 4.42 -20.16
N TYR A 122 72.31 3.12 -20.23
CA TYR A 122 71.02 2.54 -20.36
C TYR A 122 70.69 1.54 -19.28
N ARG A 123 69.38 1.37 -19.07
CA ARG A 123 68.85 0.35 -18.21
C ARG A 123 67.66 -0.32 -18.90
N ASP A 124 67.62 -1.64 -18.97
CA ASP A 124 66.46 -2.37 -19.49
C ASP A 124 65.32 -2.33 -18.47
N VAL A 125 64.23 -1.66 -18.83
CA VAL A 125 63.04 -1.49 -17.98
C VAL A 125 61.82 -2.23 -18.54
N THR A 126 62.03 -3.15 -19.49
CA THR A 126 61.00 -3.94 -20.13
C THR A 126 60.16 -4.73 -19.15
N ASP A 127 60.81 -5.39 -18.19
CA ASP A 127 60.11 -6.20 -17.18
C ASP A 127 59.25 -5.33 -16.24
N ILE A 128 59.70 -4.13 -15.94
CA ILE A 128 58.92 -3.18 -15.12
C ILE A 128 57.63 -2.83 -15.81
N TYR A 129 57.70 -2.49 -17.12
CA TYR A 129 56.52 -2.19 -17.92
C TYR A 129 55.60 -3.40 -18.11
N ALA A 130 56.15 -4.59 -18.32
CA ALA A 130 55.39 -5.83 -18.46
C ALA A 130 54.60 -6.15 -17.18
N ARG A 131 55.27 -6.09 -16.00
CA ARG A 131 54.62 -6.28 -14.68
C ARG A 131 53.52 -5.22 -14.42
N THR A 132 53.84 -3.97 -14.70
CA THR A 132 52.85 -2.89 -14.52
C THR A 132 51.61 -3.08 -15.38
N LYS A 133 51.81 -3.49 -16.64
CA LYS A 133 50.71 -3.79 -17.57
C LYS A 133 49.87 -4.96 -17.03
N GLN A 134 50.51 -6.05 -16.61
CA GLN A 134 49.81 -7.20 -16.05
C GLN A 134 48.99 -6.83 -14.79
N LEU A 135 49.56 -6.03 -13.88
CA LEU A 135 48.85 -5.54 -12.69
C LEU A 135 47.65 -4.67 -13.04
N LEU A 136 47.78 -3.82 -14.07
CA LEU A 136 46.64 -2.99 -14.55
C LEU A 136 45.53 -3.84 -15.15
N GLU A 137 45.89 -4.85 -15.97
CA GLU A 137 44.91 -5.80 -16.54
C GLU A 137 44.19 -6.60 -15.47
N GLN A 138 44.92 -7.12 -14.49
CA GLN A 138 44.33 -7.81 -13.34
C GLN A 138 43.42 -6.90 -12.51
N GLY A 139 43.87 -5.67 -12.22
CA GLY A 139 43.08 -4.69 -11.52
C GLY A 139 41.80 -4.31 -12.25
N ALA A 140 41.89 -4.11 -13.58
CA ALA A 140 40.73 -3.83 -14.41
C ALA A 140 39.72 -4.99 -14.40
N MET A 141 40.21 -6.24 -14.49
CA MET A 141 39.33 -7.42 -14.45
C MET A 141 38.61 -7.55 -13.11
N VAL A 142 39.32 -7.35 -11.99
CA VAL A 142 38.73 -7.38 -10.65
C VAL A 142 37.66 -6.27 -10.50
N THR A 143 37.97 -5.06 -10.98
CA THR A 143 37.03 -3.93 -10.92
C THR A 143 35.76 -4.22 -11.71
N VAL A 144 35.88 -4.75 -12.93
CA VAL A 144 34.71 -5.13 -13.75
C VAL A 144 33.88 -6.20 -13.05
N LEU A 145 34.53 -7.23 -12.50
CA LEU A 145 33.82 -8.31 -11.79
C LEU A 145 33.08 -7.80 -10.56
N THR A 146 33.69 -6.92 -9.76
CA THR A 146 33.05 -6.33 -8.58
C THR A 146 31.85 -5.45 -8.96
N LEU A 147 31.96 -4.68 -10.04
CA LEU A 147 30.85 -3.86 -10.55
C LEU A 147 29.68 -4.73 -11.04
N LEU A 148 29.97 -5.84 -11.73
CA LEU A 148 28.93 -6.77 -12.17
C LEU A 148 28.21 -7.42 -10.97
N LEU A 149 28.95 -7.90 -9.98
CA LEU A 149 28.38 -8.48 -8.78
C LEU A 149 27.54 -7.46 -7.99
N ALA A 150 28.03 -6.23 -7.83
CA ALA A 150 27.28 -5.13 -7.20
C ALA A 150 26.01 -4.80 -7.98
N GLY A 151 26.05 -4.76 -9.32
CA GLY A 151 24.89 -4.55 -10.18
C GLY A 151 23.83 -5.64 -10.02
N ILE A 152 24.22 -6.91 -10.01
CA ILE A 152 23.31 -8.05 -9.78
C ILE A 152 22.66 -7.95 -8.40
N PHE A 153 23.45 -7.65 -7.37
CA PHE A 153 22.94 -7.52 -6.00
C PHE A 153 21.95 -6.36 -5.87
N LEU A 154 22.27 -5.19 -6.41
CA LEU A 154 21.40 -4.02 -6.43
C LEU A 154 20.12 -4.28 -7.22
N TYR A 155 20.22 -4.90 -8.40
CA TYR A 155 19.06 -5.26 -9.22
C TYR A 155 18.13 -6.23 -8.47
N GLY A 156 18.69 -7.27 -7.87
CA GLY A 156 17.92 -8.24 -7.07
C GLY A 156 17.24 -7.62 -5.85
N GLY A 157 17.95 -6.75 -5.14
CA GLY A 157 17.40 -5.99 -4.02
C GLY A 157 16.26 -5.05 -4.43
N LEU A 158 16.47 -4.28 -5.47
CA LEU A 158 15.48 -3.33 -6.00
C LEU A 158 14.23 -4.05 -6.53
N TYR A 159 14.42 -5.13 -7.30
CA TYR A 159 13.32 -5.96 -7.81
C TYR A 159 12.48 -6.52 -6.66
N ARG A 160 13.16 -7.08 -5.63
CA ARG A 160 12.46 -7.64 -4.46
C ARG A 160 11.69 -6.59 -3.67
N SER A 161 12.19 -5.36 -3.56
CA SER A 161 11.53 -4.26 -2.83
C SER A 161 10.39 -3.61 -3.63
N LEU A 162 10.47 -3.58 -4.97
CA LEU A 162 9.45 -2.92 -5.80
C LEU A 162 8.34 -3.86 -6.27
N HIS A 163 8.60 -5.17 -6.35
CA HIS A 163 7.60 -6.15 -6.83
C HIS A 163 6.27 -6.10 -6.05
N PRO A 164 6.25 -5.98 -4.70
CA PRO A 164 5.01 -5.86 -3.94
C PRO A 164 4.16 -4.65 -4.33
N LEU A 165 4.78 -3.53 -4.68
CA LEU A 165 4.07 -2.33 -5.15
C LEU A 165 3.35 -2.55 -6.49
N LEU A 166 3.93 -3.36 -7.38
CA LEU A 166 3.29 -3.72 -8.64
C LEU A 166 2.07 -4.63 -8.40
N GLU A 167 2.16 -5.58 -7.47
CA GLU A 167 1.01 -6.41 -7.07
C GLU A 167 -0.10 -5.57 -6.44
N LEU A 168 0.26 -4.64 -5.56
CA LEU A 168 -0.70 -3.72 -4.93
C LEU A 168 -1.41 -2.85 -5.97
N ASN A 169 -0.68 -2.31 -6.95
CA ASN A 169 -1.28 -1.54 -8.05
C ASN A 169 -2.26 -2.37 -8.86
N LYS A 170 -1.89 -3.62 -9.20
CA LYS A 170 -2.77 -4.53 -9.93
C LYS A 170 -4.04 -4.85 -9.15
N THR A 171 -3.93 -5.17 -7.86
CA THR A 171 -5.09 -5.43 -7.00
C THR A 171 -5.98 -4.19 -6.87
N THR A 172 -5.38 -2.99 -6.83
CA THR A 172 -6.11 -1.71 -6.83
C THR A 172 -6.93 -1.54 -8.10
N GLU A 173 -6.37 -1.87 -9.28
CA GLU A 173 -7.08 -1.83 -10.55
C GLU A 173 -8.23 -2.85 -10.60
N GLU A 174 -8.02 -4.06 -10.08
CA GLU A 174 -9.07 -5.08 -9.98
C GLU A 174 -10.23 -4.62 -9.10
N ILE A 175 -9.95 -4.03 -7.93
CA ILE A 175 -10.96 -3.47 -7.02
C ILE A 175 -11.68 -2.29 -7.66
N ALA A 176 -10.98 -1.39 -8.34
CA ALA A 176 -11.57 -0.28 -9.09
C ALA A 176 -12.47 -0.79 -10.23
N GLY A 177 -12.14 -1.94 -10.82
CA GLY A 177 -12.97 -2.65 -11.82
C GLY A 177 -14.19 -3.40 -11.24
N GLY A 178 -14.38 -3.39 -9.91
CA GLY A 178 -15.49 -4.02 -9.22
C GLY A 178 -15.21 -5.39 -8.59
N ALA A 179 -13.99 -5.89 -8.65
CA ALA A 179 -13.59 -7.15 -8.03
C ALA A 179 -13.17 -6.93 -6.55
N TYR A 180 -14.11 -6.53 -5.71
CA TYR A 180 -13.88 -6.14 -4.30
C TYR A 180 -13.37 -7.28 -3.40
N HIS A 181 -13.44 -8.53 -3.83
CA HIS A 181 -12.91 -9.70 -3.13
C HIS A 181 -11.41 -9.94 -3.36
N SER A 182 -10.78 -9.23 -4.32
CA SER A 182 -9.34 -9.33 -4.55
C SER A 182 -8.56 -8.83 -3.34
N ARG A 183 -7.48 -9.56 -2.99
CA ARG A 183 -6.60 -9.22 -1.86
C ARG A 183 -5.15 -9.24 -2.32
N VAL A 184 -4.30 -8.48 -1.64
CA VAL A 184 -2.87 -8.41 -1.95
C VAL A 184 -2.18 -9.67 -1.40
N HIS A 185 -1.73 -10.55 -2.30
CA HIS A 185 -1.04 -11.78 -1.93
C HIS A 185 0.47 -11.53 -1.77
N LEU A 186 0.87 -10.84 -0.71
CA LEU A 186 2.29 -10.70 -0.39
C LEU A 186 2.85 -12.05 0.04
N ARG A 187 3.80 -12.59 -0.73
CA ARG A 187 4.58 -13.75 -0.32
C ARG A 187 5.46 -13.35 0.87
N ARG A 188 5.01 -13.67 2.07
CA ARG A 188 5.80 -13.51 3.30
C ARG A 188 7.08 -14.32 3.18
N CYS A 189 8.19 -13.64 2.95
CA CYS A 189 9.52 -14.22 2.99
C CYS A 189 10.35 -13.45 4.03
N GLY A 190 10.17 -13.81 5.31
CA GLY A 190 10.99 -13.26 6.39
C GLY A 190 10.18 -12.65 7.54
N ALA A 191 10.77 -12.64 8.73
CA ALA A 191 10.16 -12.24 10.00
C ALA A 191 10.17 -10.71 10.26
N ARG A 192 10.40 -9.87 9.25
CA ARG A 192 10.33 -8.41 9.36
C ARG A 192 9.20 -7.89 8.47
N THR A 193 8.22 -7.30 9.09
CA THR A 193 7.24 -6.43 8.43
C THR A 193 7.93 -5.13 8.08
N ASP A 194 7.99 -4.80 6.79
CA ASP A 194 8.41 -3.47 6.35
C ASP A 194 7.19 -2.56 6.10
N GLU A 195 7.43 -1.31 5.76
CA GLU A 195 6.39 -0.32 5.53
C GLU A 195 5.45 -0.71 4.38
N ILE A 196 5.92 -1.54 3.45
CA ILE A 196 5.13 -2.03 2.31
C ILE A 196 4.14 -3.12 2.77
N ASP A 197 4.56 -4.00 3.69
CA ASP A 197 3.68 -4.99 4.30
C ASP A 197 2.57 -4.33 5.11
N GLU A 198 2.88 -3.25 5.86
CA GLU A 198 1.90 -2.47 6.59
C GLU A 198 0.92 -1.75 5.65
N LEU A 199 1.42 -1.18 4.56
CA LEU A 199 0.59 -0.56 3.53
C LEU A 199 -0.37 -1.55 2.90
N ALA A 200 0.10 -2.75 2.55
CA ALA A 200 -0.72 -3.80 1.98
C ALA A 200 -1.80 -4.28 2.97
N ALA A 201 -1.45 -4.45 4.25
CA ALA A 201 -2.42 -4.81 5.28
C ALA A 201 -3.48 -3.72 5.51
N ASN A 202 -3.09 -2.44 5.43
CA ASN A 202 -4.02 -1.33 5.49
C ASN A 202 -4.95 -1.29 4.29
N PHE A 203 -4.42 -1.58 3.10
CA PHE A 203 -5.18 -1.67 1.86
C PHE A 203 -6.21 -2.80 1.91
N ASP A 204 -5.81 -4.00 2.36
CA ASP A 204 -6.72 -5.15 2.51
C ASP A 204 -7.85 -4.86 3.50
N ARG A 205 -7.56 -4.20 4.63
CA ARG A 205 -8.60 -3.75 5.58
C ARG A 205 -9.56 -2.73 4.98
N MET A 206 -9.06 -1.83 4.14
CA MET A 206 -9.91 -0.87 3.42
C MET A 206 -10.81 -1.60 2.41
N ALA A 207 -10.26 -2.53 1.63
CA ALA A 207 -11.00 -3.33 0.67
C ALA A 207 -12.11 -4.16 1.35
N GLU A 208 -11.81 -4.77 2.51
CA GLU A 208 -12.79 -5.51 3.33
C GLU A 208 -13.94 -4.62 3.76
N LYS A 209 -13.65 -3.43 4.30
CA LYS A 209 -14.69 -2.48 4.70
C LYS A 209 -15.55 -2.00 3.52
N VAL A 210 -14.94 -1.77 2.36
CA VAL A 210 -15.68 -1.40 1.14
C VAL A 210 -16.60 -2.54 0.72
N GLU A 211 -16.12 -3.79 0.72
CA GLU A 211 -16.92 -4.97 0.42
C GLU A 211 -18.11 -5.13 1.37
N GLU A 212 -17.87 -5.02 2.69
CA GLU A 212 -18.92 -5.06 3.72
C GLU A 212 -19.99 -3.96 3.50
N HIS A 213 -19.55 -2.72 3.25
CA HIS A 213 -20.47 -1.61 2.99
C HIS A 213 -21.29 -1.82 1.70
N LEU A 214 -20.67 -2.30 0.64
CA LEU A 214 -21.38 -2.62 -0.61
C LEU A 214 -22.39 -3.74 -0.44
N GLN A 215 -22.05 -4.77 0.34
CA GLN A 215 -22.96 -5.83 0.66
C GLN A 215 -24.16 -5.31 1.47
N SER A 216 -23.92 -4.52 2.51
CA SER A 216 -24.98 -3.89 3.30
C SER A 216 -25.90 -3.00 2.46
N LEU A 217 -25.31 -2.19 1.55
CA LEU A 217 -26.09 -1.35 0.62
C LEU A 217 -26.96 -2.18 -0.33
N ARG A 218 -26.41 -3.31 -0.85
CA ARG A 218 -27.20 -4.22 -1.72
C ARG A 218 -28.39 -4.81 -0.97
N GLU A 219 -28.15 -5.31 0.24
CA GLU A 219 -29.20 -5.89 1.08
C GLU A 219 -30.28 -4.86 1.41
N THR A 220 -29.88 -3.64 1.74
CA THR A 220 -30.83 -2.53 2.01
C THR A 220 -31.63 -2.20 0.75
N ASN A 221 -30.97 -2.07 -0.41
CA ASN A 221 -31.64 -1.80 -1.68
C ASN A 221 -32.63 -2.91 -2.08
N GLU A 222 -32.25 -4.17 -1.88
CA GLU A 222 -33.17 -5.30 -2.13
C GLU A 222 -34.36 -5.30 -1.19
N LYS A 223 -34.18 -4.96 0.09
CA LYS A 223 -35.28 -4.79 1.04
C LYS A 223 -36.22 -3.67 0.59
N GLN A 224 -35.68 -2.52 0.20
CA GLN A 224 -36.48 -1.39 -0.33
C GLN A 224 -37.25 -1.76 -1.60
N ARG A 225 -36.60 -2.45 -2.56
CA ARG A 225 -37.28 -2.91 -3.79
C ARG A 225 -38.42 -3.87 -3.52
N ARG A 226 -38.22 -4.85 -2.61
CA ARG A 226 -39.28 -5.78 -2.19
C ARG A 226 -40.42 -5.02 -1.52
N LEU A 227 -40.12 -4.06 -0.66
CA LEU A 227 -41.11 -3.21 -0.01
C LEU A 227 -41.95 -2.44 -1.02
N LEU A 228 -41.33 -1.74 -1.99
CA LEU A 228 -42.03 -0.97 -3.03
C LEU A 228 -42.89 -1.87 -3.95
N GLY A 229 -42.37 -3.05 -4.29
CA GLY A 229 -43.14 -4.05 -5.08
C GLY A 229 -44.39 -4.52 -4.35
N SER A 230 -44.26 -4.88 -3.08
CA SER A 230 -45.39 -5.30 -2.23
C SER A 230 -46.39 -4.16 -1.97
N LEU A 231 -45.89 -2.92 -1.75
CA LEU A 231 -46.75 -1.76 -1.65
C LEU A 231 -47.61 -1.53 -2.88
N SER A 232 -47.01 -1.56 -4.07
CA SER A 232 -47.70 -1.39 -5.33
C SER A 232 -48.83 -2.41 -5.48
N HIS A 233 -48.56 -3.67 -5.10
CA HIS A 233 -49.56 -4.75 -5.16
C HIS A 233 -50.70 -4.54 -4.15
N GLU A 234 -50.36 -4.17 -2.88
CA GLU A 234 -51.36 -3.96 -1.83
C GLU A 234 -52.20 -2.68 -2.03
N MET A 235 -51.66 -1.67 -2.73
CA MET A 235 -52.43 -0.49 -3.16
C MET A 235 -53.35 -0.75 -4.35
N LYS A 236 -52.93 -1.56 -5.31
CA LYS A 236 -53.71 -1.85 -6.53
C LYS A 236 -55.07 -2.51 -6.22
N THR A 237 -55.07 -3.46 -5.26
CA THR A 237 -56.24 -4.24 -4.89
C THR A 237 -57.37 -3.35 -4.38
N PRO A 238 -57.22 -2.52 -3.31
CA PRO A 238 -58.29 -1.65 -2.81
C PRO A 238 -58.71 -0.59 -3.84
N LEU A 239 -57.74 -0.06 -4.60
CA LEU A 239 -58.02 0.95 -5.63
C LEU A 239 -58.92 0.37 -6.73
N THR A 240 -58.64 -0.86 -7.21
CA THR A 240 -59.47 -1.55 -8.19
C THR A 240 -60.90 -1.81 -7.66
N ALA A 241 -61.00 -2.18 -6.38
CA ALA A 241 -62.30 -2.40 -5.74
C ALA A 241 -63.10 -1.09 -5.63
N ILE A 242 -62.46 0.01 -5.19
CA ILE A 242 -63.10 1.34 -5.13
C ILE A 242 -63.61 1.77 -6.50
N ILE A 243 -62.79 1.65 -7.55
CA ILE A 243 -63.13 1.99 -8.93
C ILE A 243 -64.31 1.14 -9.40
N GLY A 244 -64.21 -0.19 -9.27
CA GLY A 244 -65.26 -1.12 -9.74
C GLY A 244 -66.63 -0.89 -9.06
N TYR A 245 -66.65 -0.70 -7.73
CA TYR A 245 -67.87 -0.39 -7.02
C TYR A 245 -68.39 0.99 -7.40
N SER A 246 -67.52 1.99 -7.62
CA SER A 246 -67.93 3.31 -8.08
C SER A 246 -68.54 3.25 -9.49
N GLU A 247 -67.93 2.54 -10.43
CA GLU A 247 -68.46 2.35 -11.78
C GLU A 247 -69.81 1.64 -11.75
N THR A 248 -69.95 0.61 -10.90
CA THR A 248 -71.22 -0.13 -10.73
C THR A 248 -72.32 0.79 -10.22
N LEU A 249 -72.01 1.68 -9.24
CA LEU A 249 -72.96 2.66 -8.73
C LEU A 249 -73.34 3.73 -9.75
N MET A 250 -72.46 4.03 -10.71
CA MET A 250 -72.73 5.03 -11.79
C MET A 250 -73.50 4.43 -12.97
N THR A 251 -73.32 3.16 -13.28
CA THR A 251 -73.81 2.53 -14.53
C THR A 251 -75.02 1.64 -14.31
N VAL A 252 -75.23 1.09 -13.11
CA VAL A 252 -76.28 0.08 -12.83
C VAL A 252 -77.30 0.66 -11.81
N LYS A 253 -78.60 0.52 -12.09
CA LYS A 253 -79.64 0.78 -11.10
C LYS A 253 -79.65 -0.35 -10.05
N LEU A 254 -79.10 -0.08 -8.88
CA LEU A 254 -79.05 -0.99 -7.76
C LEU A 254 -80.20 -0.78 -6.78
N ALA A 255 -80.67 -1.86 -6.14
CA ALA A 255 -81.52 -1.76 -4.97
C ALA A 255 -80.78 -0.99 -3.83
N GLU A 256 -81.51 -0.20 -3.01
CA GLU A 256 -80.92 0.62 -1.94
C GLU A 256 -80.00 -0.19 -0.99
N LYS A 257 -80.34 -1.43 -0.67
CA LYS A 257 -79.47 -2.33 0.14
C LYS A 257 -78.12 -2.52 -0.50
N ASN A 258 -78.07 -2.80 -1.82
CA ASN A 258 -76.83 -3.06 -2.56
C ASN A 258 -76.03 -1.78 -2.76
N LYS A 259 -76.68 -0.63 -2.91
CA LYS A 259 -76.06 0.68 -2.99
C LYS A 259 -75.37 1.04 -1.66
N ILE A 260 -76.04 0.87 -0.51
CA ILE A 260 -75.44 1.07 0.81
C ILE A 260 -74.25 0.13 1.01
N GLN A 261 -74.39 -1.14 0.57
CA GLN A 261 -73.30 -2.10 0.67
C GLN A 261 -72.08 -1.68 -0.18
N ALA A 262 -72.28 -1.27 -1.42
CA ALA A 262 -71.20 -0.76 -2.30
C ALA A 262 -70.53 0.50 -1.70
N LEU A 263 -71.30 1.47 -1.20
CA LEU A 263 -70.72 2.64 -0.49
C LEU A 263 -69.92 2.25 0.76
N THR A 264 -70.41 1.25 1.51
CA THR A 264 -69.69 0.76 2.69
C THR A 264 -68.35 0.11 2.30
N TYR A 265 -68.32 -0.63 1.20
CA TYR A 265 -67.07 -1.20 0.66
C TYR A 265 -66.08 -0.11 0.21
N ILE A 266 -66.52 0.88 -0.57
CA ILE A 266 -65.70 2.02 -0.97
C ILE A 266 -65.13 2.72 0.23
N HIS A 267 -65.93 3.00 1.24
CA HIS A 267 -65.49 3.66 2.47
C HIS A 267 -64.50 2.85 3.25
N SER A 268 -64.71 1.52 3.40
CA SER A 268 -63.80 0.63 4.11
C SER A 268 -62.44 0.48 3.41
N GLU A 269 -62.43 0.33 2.05
CA GLU A 269 -61.21 0.28 1.28
C GLU A 269 -60.46 1.63 1.25
N GLY A 270 -61.15 2.74 1.20
CA GLY A 270 -60.56 4.07 1.34
C GLY A 270 -59.88 4.27 2.69
N LYS A 271 -60.52 3.84 3.79
CA LYS A 271 -59.90 3.84 5.14
C LYS A 271 -58.67 2.90 5.23
N ARG A 272 -58.77 1.76 4.55
CA ARG A 272 -57.66 0.79 4.49
C ARG A 272 -56.44 1.41 3.77
N LEU A 273 -56.69 2.09 2.64
CA LEU A 273 -55.65 2.72 1.82
C LEU A 273 -54.99 3.86 2.61
N ALA A 274 -55.78 4.68 3.31
CA ALA A 274 -55.24 5.76 4.18
C ALA A 274 -54.29 5.18 5.28
N ARG A 275 -54.73 4.15 5.98
CA ARG A 275 -53.85 3.46 6.99
C ARG A 275 -52.62 2.84 6.40
N LEU A 276 -52.72 2.29 5.17
CA LEU A 276 -51.57 1.73 4.46
C LEU A 276 -50.56 2.83 4.15
N SER A 277 -51.01 3.98 3.62
CA SER A 277 -50.19 5.15 3.33
C SER A 277 -49.48 5.68 4.59
N GLU A 278 -50.22 5.83 5.71
CA GLU A 278 -49.67 6.30 6.97
C GLU A 278 -48.58 5.38 7.52
N LYS A 279 -48.85 4.09 7.56
CA LYS A 279 -47.86 3.11 8.04
C LYS A 279 -46.64 2.96 7.12
N MET A 280 -46.83 3.18 5.82
CA MET A 280 -45.74 3.22 4.88
C MET A 280 -44.84 4.45 5.03
N LEU A 281 -45.42 5.62 5.24
CA LEU A 281 -44.66 6.84 5.54
C LEU A 281 -43.87 6.67 6.85
N GLU A 282 -44.49 6.08 7.88
CA GLU A 282 -43.80 5.79 9.13
C GLU A 282 -42.61 4.85 8.91
N LEU A 283 -42.78 3.77 8.15
CA LEU A 283 -41.73 2.79 7.88
C LEU A 283 -40.62 3.34 6.97
N THR A 284 -40.97 4.08 5.87
CA THR A 284 -39.98 4.68 4.98
C THR A 284 -39.19 5.77 5.69
N GLY A 285 -39.83 6.56 6.52
CA GLY A 285 -39.15 7.58 7.35
C GLY A 285 -38.10 6.96 8.25
N LEU A 286 -38.32 5.77 8.81
CA LEU A 286 -37.32 5.02 9.61
C LEU A 286 -36.19 4.41 8.77
N TYR A 287 -36.43 4.02 7.51
CA TYR A 287 -35.39 3.52 6.62
C TYR A 287 -34.49 4.62 6.07
N GLU A 288 -35.08 5.80 5.75
CA GLU A 288 -34.32 6.96 5.27
C GLU A 288 -33.50 7.62 6.37
N SER A 289 -33.96 7.44 7.61
CA SER A 289 -33.38 8.01 8.83
C SER A 289 -32.29 7.13 9.46
N ALA A 290 -31.51 6.38 8.65
CA ALA A 290 -30.29 5.75 9.16
C ALA A 290 -29.30 6.78 9.77
N GLU A 291 -29.51 8.08 9.51
CA GLU A 291 -28.83 9.23 10.11
C GLU A 291 -29.67 9.94 11.21
N HIS A 292 -30.90 9.50 11.52
CA HIS A 292 -31.64 10.08 12.61
C HIS A 292 -30.94 9.75 13.93
N THR A 293 -30.42 10.77 14.52
CA THR A 293 -30.00 10.75 15.92
C THR A 293 -31.23 10.43 16.76
N LEU A 294 -31.35 9.17 17.25
CA LEU A 294 -32.39 8.82 18.20
C LEU A 294 -32.38 9.81 19.35
N GLU A 295 -33.51 10.38 19.69
CA GLU A 295 -33.66 11.22 20.86
C GLU A 295 -33.75 10.36 22.13
N LEU A 296 -32.63 9.72 22.48
CA LEU A 296 -32.57 8.84 23.61
C LEU A 296 -32.69 9.60 24.92
N GLN A 297 -33.79 9.36 25.64
CA GLN A 297 -34.08 9.92 26.97
C GLN A 297 -34.12 8.81 28.01
N GLU A 298 -33.77 9.13 29.24
CA GLU A 298 -33.93 8.21 30.36
C GLU A 298 -35.40 8.26 30.83
N ILE A 299 -36.12 7.15 30.60
CA ILE A 299 -37.56 7.04 30.82
C ILE A 299 -37.84 6.08 31.96
N GLU A 300 -38.66 6.51 32.93
CA GLU A 300 -39.21 5.65 33.96
C GLU A 300 -40.28 4.74 33.35
N LEU A 301 -40.00 3.43 33.30
CA LEU A 301 -40.82 2.46 32.56
C LEU A 301 -42.24 2.34 33.13
N ARG A 302 -42.44 2.49 34.46
CA ARG A 302 -43.75 2.34 35.06
C ARG A 302 -44.73 3.46 34.60
N SER A 303 -44.30 4.67 34.59
CA SER A 303 -45.11 5.83 34.11
C SER A 303 -45.34 5.72 32.61
N PHE A 304 -44.33 5.29 31.85
CA PHE A 304 -44.42 5.08 30.43
C PHE A 304 -45.45 4.00 30.03
N LEU A 305 -45.38 2.83 30.70
CA LEU A 305 -46.35 1.75 30.49
C LEU A 305 -47.76 2.08 30.96
N LYS A 306 -47.90 2.94 31.99
CA LYS A 306 -49.20 3.45 32.38
C LYS A 306 -49.83 4.32 31.29
N LYS A 307 -49.02 5.23 30.65
CA LYS A 307 -49.44 6.01 29.50
C LYS A 307 -49.85 5.11 28.33
N LEU A 308 -49.08 4.05 28.02
CA LEU A 308 -49.46 3.04 27.03
C LEU A 308 -50.84 2.45 27.34
N LYS A 309 -51.07 2.05 28.58
CA LYS A 309 -52.38 1.48 28.99
C LYS A 309 -53.52 2.47 28.74
N ASP A 310 -53.37 3.73 29.17
CA ASP A 310 -54.38 4.75 28.99
C ASP A 310 -54.70 5.00 27.49
N LEU A 311 -53.68 4.97 26.60
CA LEU A 311 -53.83 5.14 25.16
C LEU A 311 -54.49 3.94 24.46
N THR A 312 -54.33 2.74 25.01
CA THR A 312 -54.82 1.48 24.39
C THR A 312 -56.06 0.91 25.05
N ASP A 313 -56.49 1.45 26.20
CA ASP A 313 -57.63 0.95 27.01
C ASP A 313 -58.90 0.82 26.22
N PHE A 314 -59.27 1.83 25.45
CA PHE A 314 -60.47 1.81 24.58
C PHE A 314 -60.38 0.64 23.53
N ARG A 315 -59.21 0.39 22.98
CA ARG A 315 -59.02 -0.68 21.99
C ARG A 315 -59.12 -2.04 22.63
N CYS A 316 -58.53 -2.22 23.83
CA CYS A 316 -58.61 -3.45 24.61
C CYS A 316 -60.07 -3.73 25.04
N GLN A 317 -60.83 -2.70 25.51
CA GLN A 317 -62.23 -2.83 25.86
C GLN A 317 -63.07 -3.25 24.66
N LYS A 318 -62.87 -2.61 23.49
CA LYS A 318 -63.54 -2.94 22.24
C LYS A 318 -63.27 -4.39 21.78
N ALA A 319 -62.07 -4.89 22.02
CA ALA A 319 -61.70 -6.29 21.76
C ALA A 319 -62.16 -7.26 22.84
N GLY A 320 -62.69 -6.77 23.96
CA GLY A 320 -63.12 -7.56 25.10
C GLY A 320 -61.96 -8.18 25.88
N VAL A 321 -60.78 -7.57 25.84
CA VAL A 321 -59.54 -8.07 26.52
C VAL A 321 -59.13 -7.13 27.63
N ARG A 322 -58.41 -7.66 28.65
CA ARG A 322 -57.85 -6.86 29.76
C ARG A 322 -56.35 -6.74 29.61
N MET A 323 -55.81 -5.55 29.94
CA MET A 323 -54.36 -5.30 29.96
C MET A 323 -53.85 -5.26 31.40
N GLU A 324 -52.85 -6.04 31.71
CA GLU A 324 -52.11 -6.09 32.95
C GLU A 324 -50.69 -5.59 32.73
N ILE A 325 -50.22 -4.71 33.61
CA ILE A 325 -48.84 -4.18 33.56
C ILE A 325 -48.10 -4.66 34.81
N SER A 326 -46.90 -5.21 34.62
CA SER A 326 -45.98 -5.58 35.66
C SER A 326 -44.62 -4.95 35.40
N CYS A 327 -44.26 -3.98 36.26
CA CYS A 327 -42.96 -3.31 36.18
C CYS A 327 -42.51 -2.94 37.62
N LYS A 328 -41.24 -3.20 37.95
CA LYS A 328 -40.69 -2.78 39.23
C LYS A 328 -40.64 -1.25 39.30
N PRO A 329 -40.97 -0.65 40.48
CA PRO A 329 -40.83 0.80 40.65
C PRO A 329 -39.39 1.23 40.53
N GLY A 330 -39.14 2.38 39.90
CA GLY A 330 -37.81 2.96 39.72
C GLY A 330 -36.97 2.34 38.59
N THR A 331 -37.54 1.41 37.81
CA THR A 331 -36.84 0.90 36.60
C THR A 331 -36.84 1.98 35.52
N THR A 332 -35.65 2.39 35.09
CA THR A 332 -35.45 3.35 33.97
C THR A 332 -34.77 2.67 32.79
N GLN A 333 -35.04 3.15 31.60
CA GLN A 333 -34.39 2.70 30.40
C GLN A 333 -34.12 3.89 29.43
N ARG A 334 -33.00 3.86 28.77
CA ARG A 334 -32.63 4.90 27.79
C ARG A 334 -33.18 4.51 26.44
N MET A 335 -34.18 5.27 25.94
CA MET A 335 -34.88 5.00 24.70
C MET A 335 -35.50 6.28 24.12
N ASP A 336 -35.85 6.23 22.84
CA ASP A 336 -36.70 7.26 22.23
C ASP A 336 -38.16 7.00 22.58
N PRO A 337 -38.83 7.91 23.34
CA PRO A 337 -40.17 7.66 23.88
C PRO A 337 -41.24 7.55 22.81
N ASP A 338 -41.15 8.28 21.71
CA ASP A 338 -42.19 8.29 20.69
C ASP A 338 -42.13 7.05 19.80
N LEU A 339 -40.92 6.66 19.40
CA LEU A 339 -40.71 5.43 18.65
C LEU A 339 -41.04 4.17 19.47
N MET A 340 -40.64 4.16 20.73
CA MET A 340 -40.95 3.01 21.63
C MET A 340 -42.47 2.94 21.93
N MET A 341 -43.15 4.06 22.05
CA MET A 341 -44.60 4.10 22.20
C MET A 341 -45.29 3.54 20.92
N SER A 342 -44.84 3.94 19.72
CA SER A 342 -45.33 3.38 18.45
C SER A 342 -45.12 1.86 18.39
N LEU A 343 -43.93 1.33 18.77
CA LEU A 343 -43.66 -0.07 18.86
C LEU A 343 -44.63 -0.83 19.76
N LEU A 344 -44.73 -0.37 21.00
CA LEU A 344 -45.58 -1.05 21.99
C LEU A 344 -47.09 -0.95 21.65
N MET A 345 -47.54 0.16 21.07
CA MET A 345 -48.92 0.28 20.58
C MET A 345 -49.20 -0.70 19.43
N ASN A 346 -48.26 -0.93 18.52
CA ASN A 346 -48.39 -1.96 17.48
C ASN A 346 -48.41 -3.38 18.01
N LEU A 347 -47.60 -3.69 19.04
CA LEU A 347 -47.61 -5.00 19.70
C LEU A 347 -48.94 -5.24 20.43
N VAL A 348 -49.44 -4.27 21.18
CA VAL A 348 -50.73 -4.35 21.85
C VAL A 348 -51.90 -4.47 20.89
N ASP A 349 -51.89 -3.73 19.77
CA ASP A 349 -52.91 -3.84 18.71
C ASP A 349 -52.92 -5.24 18.07
N ASN A 350 -51.75 -5.85 17.87
CA ASN A 350 -51.64 -7.22 17.38
C ASN A 350 -52.14 -8.22 18.40
N ALA A 351 -51.80 -8.03 19.69
CA ALA A 351 -52.27 -8.87 20.79
C ALA A 351 -53.81 -8.79 20.93
N CYS A 352 -54.41 -7.58 20.86
CA CYS A 352 -55.86 -7.41 20.83
C CYS A 352 -56.57 -8.20 19.71
N LYS A 353 -55.95 -8.17 18.48
CA LYS A 353 -56.50 -8.89 17.34
C LYS A 353 -56.34 -10.43 17.41
N ALA A 354 -55.30 -10.89 18.10
CA ALA A 354 -55.00 -12.29 18.27
C ALA A 354 -55.82 -12.93 19.42
N SER A 355 -56.13 -12.17 20.42
CA SER A 355 -56.83 -12.62 21.65
C SER A 355 -58.31 -12.85 21.41
N MET A 356 -58.87 -13.76 22.21
CA MET A 356 -60.35 -13.99 22.28
C MET A 356 -60.95 -13.06 23.35
N ALA A 357 -62.26 -12.83 23.28
CA ALA A 357 -62.98 -12.10 24.28
C ALA A 357 -62.78 -12.74 25.67
N GLY A 358 -62.45 -11.91 26.71
CA GLY A 358 -62.06 -12.32 28.04
C GLY A 358 -60.59 -12.62 28.24
N GLY A 359 -59.74 -12.60 27.15
CA GLY A 359 -58.29 -12.76 27.21
C GLY A 359 -57.54 -11.67 27.99
N VAL A 360 -56.29 -11.96 28.33
CA VAL A 360 -55.42 -11.04 29.06
C VAL A 360 -54.15 -10.74 28.26
N ILE A 361 -53.87 -9.47 28.07
CA ILE A 361 -52.57 -9.01 27.52
C ILE A 361 -51.68 -8.60 28.68
N ARG A 362 -50.53 -9.25 28.85
CA ARG A 362 -49.58 -8.93 29.92
C ARG A 362 -48.39 -8.16 29.33
N VAL A 363 -48.15 -6.95 29.82
CA VAL A 363 -46.99 -6.14 29.49
C VAL A 363 -46.07 -6.15 30.70
N THR A 364 -44.88 -6.72 30.53
CA THR A 364 -43.87 -6.78 31.57
C THR A 364 -42.61 -6.05 31.18
N ALA A 365 -41.99 -5.35 32.14
CA ALA A 365 -40.74 -4.62 31.88
C ALA A 365 -39.77 -4.79 33.05
N ASP A 366 -38.53 -5.02 32.71
CA ASP A 366 -37.38 -5.03 33.62
C ASP A 366 -36.21 -4.20 33.02
N ASP A 367 -35.04 -4.19 33.66
CA ASP A 367 -33.86 -3.42 33.25
C ASP A 367 -33.29 -3.82 31.89
N ARG A 368 -33.70 -4.93 31.28
CA ARG A 368 -33.13 -5.46 30.04
C ARG A 368 -34.17 -5.74 28.96
N ARG A 369 -35.42 -5.88 29.33
CA ARG A 369 -36.47 -6.38 28.44
C ARG A 369 -37.79 -5.71 28.72
N ILE A 370 -38.53 -5.38 27.66
CA ILE A 370 -39.93 -5.08 27.68
C ILE A 370 -40.63 -6.21 26.89
N SER A 371 -41.65 -6.84 27.41
CA SER A 371 -42.37 -7.89 26.71
C SER A 371 -43.87 -7.67 26.74
N VAL A 372 -44.51 -8.02 25.64
CA VAL A 372 -45.97 -8.05 25.47
C VAL A 372 -46.37 -9.48 25.18
N ARG A 373 -47.19 -10.06 26.06
CA ARG A 373 -47.71 -11.42 25.91
C ARG A 373 -49.23 -11.41 25.80
N ASP A 374 -49.76 -12.15 24.86
CA ASP A 374 -51.16 -12.46 24.72
C ASP A 374 -51.43 -13.98 24.92
N ASP A 375 -52.65 -14.31 25.27
CA ASP A 375 -53.15 -15.68 25.38
C ASP A 375 -54.06 -15.99 24.15
N GLY A 376 -53.67 -15.52 22.95
CA GLY A 376 -54.42 -15.60 21.70
C GLY A 376 -54.14 -16.87 20.91
N LYS A 377 -54.42 -16.79 19.61
CA LYS A 377 -54.30 -17.91 18.66
C LYS A 377 -52.87 -18.40 18.42
N GLY A 378 -51.87 -17.62 18.77
CA GLY A 378 -50.45 -17.91 18.50
C GLY A 378 -50.11 -17.84 16.99
N ILE A 379 -48.86 -18.19 16.71
CA ILE A 379 -48.26 -18.21 15.36
C ILE A 379 -47.70 -19.61 15.09
N PRO A 380 -47.99 -20.25 13.97
CA PRO A 380 -47.41 -21.53 13.61
C PRO A 380 -45.86 -21.44 13.53
N PRO A 381 -45.12 -22.47 13.94
CA PRO A 381 -43.65 -22.42 14.03
C PRO A 381 -42.93 -22.05 12.70
N GLY A 382 -43.49 -22.55 11.57
CA GLY A 382 -42.92 -22.25 10.26
C GLY A 382 -43.09 -20.79 9.77
N GLU A 383 -43.97 -20.03 10.42
CA GLU A 383 -44.30 -18.66 10.05
C GLU A 383 -43.52 -17.61 10.84
N ILE A 384 -42.96 -17.99 12.03
CA ILE A 384 -42.31 -17.09 12.97
C ILE A 384 -41.16 -16.32 12.31
N ALA A 385 -40.39 -16.97 11.45
CA ALA A 385 -39.26 -16.34 10.76
C ALA A 385 -39.69 -15.21 9.78
N HIS A 386 -40.94 -15.25 9.31
CA HIS A 386 -41.44 -14.36 8.27
C HIS A 386 -42.36 -13.24 8.79
N VAL A 387 -42.90 -13.35 10.02
CA VAL A 387 -43.90 -12.38 10.54
C VAL A 387 -43.36 -10.95 10.70
N THR A 388 -42.07 -10.78 10.72
CA THR A 388 -41.40 -9.44 10.73
C THR A 388 -41.17 -8.88 9.31
N GLU A 389 -41.42 -9.68 8.27
CA GLU A 389 -41.33 -9.17 6.90
C GLU A 389 -42.51 -8.25 6.60
N ALA A 390 -42.25 -7.15 5.89
CA ALA A 390 -43.28 -6.20 5.51
C ALA A 390 -44.31 -6.86 4.60
N PHE A 391 -45.60 -6.60 4.89
CA PHE A 391 -46.77 -7.18 4.17
C PHE A 391 -47.00 -8.66 4.40
N TYR A 392 -46.21 -9.30 5.25
CA TYR A 392 -46.42 -10.70 5.59
C TYR A 392 -47.61 -10.86 6.53
N MET A 393 -48.45 -11.85 6.23
CA MET A 393 -49.64 -12.19 7.03
C MET A 393 -49.86 -13.69 6.99
N VAL A 394 -49.92 -14.34 8.15
CA VAL A 394 -50.19 -15.79 8.33
C VAL A 394 -51.55 -16.18 7.72
N ASP A 395 -52.58 -15.36 7.91
CA ASP A 395 -53.92 -15.54 7.33
C ASP A 395 -54.35 -14.26 6.62
N LYS A 396 -54.18 -14.23 5.28
CA LYS A 396 -54.49 -13.07 4.44
C LYS A 396 -55.99 -12.70 4.43
N SER A 397 -56.88 -13.69 4.54
CA SER A 397 -58.31 -13.48 4.47
C SER A 397 -58.87 -12.80 5.71
N ARG A 398 -58.50 -13.28 6.88
CA ARG A 398 -58.90 -12.77 8.19
C ARG A 398 -58.24 -11.42 8.48
N ALA A 399 -56.95 -11.31 8.16
CA ALA A 399 -56.21 -10.05 8.39
C ALA A 399 -56.77 -8.91 7.56
N LYS A 400 -57.17 -9.15 6.30
CA LYS A 400 -57.88 -8.15 5.47
C LYS A 400 -59.23 -7.73 6.08
N ALA A 401 -60.01 -8.67 6.59
CA ALA A 401 -61.28 -8.35 7.26
C ALA A 401 -61.08 -7.48 8.55
N ALA A 402 -59.98 -7.72 9.27
CA ALA A 402 -59.57 -6.96 10.46
C ALA A 402 -58.87 -5.64 10.13
N GLY A 403 -58.71 -5.29 8.80
CA GLY A 403 -58.03 -4.07 8.36
C GLY A 403 -56.52 -4.04 8.63
N SER A 404 -55.91 -5.18 8.83
CA SER A 404 -54.41 -5.28 9.02
C SER A 404 -53.73 -5.23 7.66
N VAL A 405 -52.54 -4.61 7.63
CA VAL A 405 -51.77 -4.39 6.40
C VAL A 405 -50.49 -5.25 6.37
N GLY A 406 -50.12 -5.85 7.50
CA GLY A 406 -48.87 -6.63 7.62
C GLY A 406 -47.61 -5.76 7.76
N LEU A 407 -47.75 -4.52 8.19
CA LEU A 407 -46.60 -3.60 8.40
C LEU A 407 -46.24 -3.42 9.87
N GLY A 408 -47.12 -3.80 10.82
CA GLY A 408 -46.93 -3.50 12.24
C GLY A 408 -45.69 -4.16 12.87
N LEU A 409 -45.48 -5.47 12.61
CA LEU A 409 -44.29 -6.16 13.14
C LEU A 409 -43.00 -5.80 12.42
N ALA A 410 -43.06 -5.48 11.12
CA ALA A 410 -41.93 -4.94 10.38
C ALA A 410 -41.48 -3.57 10.95
N LEU A 411 -42.45 -2.71 11.30
CA LEU A 411 -42.18 -1.44 11.99
C LEU A 411 -41.56 -1.68 13.35
N CYS A 412 -42.09 -2.63 14.14
CA CYS A 412 -41.53 -2.99 15.45
C CYS A 412 -40.09 -3.48 15.33
N ALA A 413 -39.78 -4.32 14.35
CA ALA A 413 -38.43 -4.82 14.12
C ALA A 413 -37.44 -3.69 13.74
N GLN A 414 -37.90 -2.74 12.92
CA GLN A 414 -37.06 -1.59 12.53
C GLN A 414 -36.79 -0.67 13.71
N ILE A 415 -37.82 -0.34 14.52
CA ILE A 415 -37.65 0.48 15.73
C ILE A 415 -36.70 -0.20 16.74
N ALA A 416 -36.88 -1.50 16.96
CA ALA A 416 -35.99 -2.27 17.84
C ALA A 416 -34.52 -2.22 17.35
N SER A 417 -34.31 -2.46 16.05
CA SER A 417 -32.98 -2.37 15.41
C SER A 417 -32.32 -1.01 15.60
N MET A 418 -33.06 0.08 15.42
CA MET A 418 -32.56 1.45 15.65
C MET A 418 -32.11 1.68 17.11
N HIS A 419 -32.79 1.06 18.08
CA HIS A 419 -32.41 1.09 19.50
C HIS A 419 -31.29 0.11 19.86
N GLY A 420 -30.69 -0.61 18.87
CA GLY A 420 -29.71 -1.66 19.12
C GLY A 420 -30.29 -2.88 19.86
N ALA A 421 -31.59 -3.07 19.82
CA ALA A 421 -32.32 -4.14 20.49
C ALA A 421 -32.73 -5.22 19.46
N VAL A 422 -33.02 -6.43 19.95
CA VAL A 422 -33.52 -7.55 19.16
C VAL A 422 -34.98 -7.80 19.49
N LEU A 423 -35.83 -7.83 18.46
CA LEU A 423 -37.23 -8.26 18.60
C LEU A 423 -37.28 -9.79 18.66
N GLN A 424 -37.53 -10.36 19.80
CA GLN A 424 -37.63 -11.79 20.02
C GLN A 424 -39.09 -12.21 20.05
N ILE A 425 -39.46 -13.24 19.27
CA ILE A 425 -40.85 -13.72 19.18
C ILE A 425 -40.89 -15.19 19.63
N GLU A 426 -41.66 -15.44 20.67
CA GLU A 426 -41.95 -16.76 21.18
C GLU A 426 -43.44 -17.01 21.03
N SER A 427 -43.84 -18.02 20.29
CA SER A 427 -45.26 -18.30 20.02
C SER A 427 -45.51 -19.80 19.85
N GLU A 428 -46.67 -20.23 20.32
CA GLU A 428 -47.16 -21.57 20.12
C GLU A 428 -48.62 -21.47 19.70
N GLU A 429 -48.97 -22.16 18.60
CA GLU A 429 -50.32 -22.15 18.05
C GLU A 429 -51.35 -22.61 19.08
N GLY A 430 -52.36 -21.81 19.34
CA GLY A 430 -53.43 -22.04 20.31
C GLY A 430 -53.06 -21.64 21.77
N LYS A 431 -51.81 -21.18 22.04
CA LYS A 431 -51.40 -20.81 23.40
C LYS A 431 -51.03 -19.36 23.56
N GLY A 432 -50.90 -18.62 22.44
CA GLY A 432 -50.60 -17.22 22.43
C GLY A 432 -49.19 -16.87 21.97
N THR A 433 -48.86 -15.60 22.06
CA THR A 433 -47.56 -15.03 21.58
C THR A 433 -46.96 -14.14 22.67
N GLN A 434 -45.66 -14.21 22.80
CA GLN A 434 -44.85 -13.28 23.59
C GLN A 434 -43.78 -12.65 22.67
N ILE A 435 -43.72 -11.34 22.66
CA ILE A 435 -42.74 -10.55 21.91
C ILE A 435 -42.03 -9.64 22.87
#